data_6ea55f0b0a0346448a22bd130f4ae246
#
_entry.id   6ea55f0b0a0346448a22bd130f4ae246
#
_cell.length_a   1.000
_cell.length_b   1.000
_cell.length_c   1.000
_cell.angle_alpha   90.00
_cell.angle_beta   90.00
_cell.angle_gamma   90.00
#
_symmetry.space_group_name_H-M   'P 1'
#
loop_
_entity.id
_entity.type
_entity.pdbx_description
1 polymer ?
#
loop_
_entity_poly.entity_id
_entity_poly.type
_entity_poly.pdbx_seq_one_letter_code
_entity_poly.pdbx_strand_id
1 'polypeptide(L)'
;MMDDDNPFGGSTTQPANLPTSTNHKVNVPSIPANRSSNNSQMGARPELVNKIEAQTGEINGIVQMPGKDAILSVSSDRSVRVWLLRDSGQYWPSICHYMGGAATALHYNHQHRKVFVGLDNGMISVRFLKDSLFRSICKK
;
A
#
# COMPACT_ATOMS: atom_id res chain seq x y z
N MET A 1 34.54 -21.01 -52.99
CA MET A 1 33.91 -19.88 -53.65
C MET A 1 32.89 -19.39 -52.66
N MET A 2 33.29 -18.48 -51.74
CA MET A 2 33.16 -17.01 -51.88
C MET A 2 31.69 -16.63 -51.76
N ASP A 3 31.21 -15.74 -50.91
CA ASP A 3 31.86 -14.59 -50.27
C ASP A 3 31.17 -14.25 -48.97
N ASP A 4 31.98 -13.71 -48.05
CA ASP A 4 31.63 -12.96 -46.88
C ASP A 4 30.94 -11.63 -47.23
N ASP A 5 29.87 -11.28 -46.54
CA ASP A 5 29.48 -9.89 -46.40
C ASP A 5 29.03 -9.61 -44.96
N ASN A 6 29.97 -9.09 -44.19
CA ASN A 6 29.73 -8.49 -42.88
C ASN A 6 29.65 -6.96 -43.02
N PRO A 7 28.50 -6.31 -42.80
CA PRO A 7 28.38 -4.86 -42.89
C PRO A 7 28.28 -4.15 -41.53
N PHE A 8 29.05 -4.51 -40.53
CA PHE A 8 29.16 -3.69 -39.32
C PHE A 8 30.62 -3.35 -39.01
N GLY A 9 31.14 -2.40 -39.78
CA GLY A 9 32.35 -1.68 -39.46
C GLY A 9 32.18 -0.85 -38.21
N GLY A 10 32.92 -1.19 -37.15
CA GLY A 10 33.00 -0.44 -35.93
C GLY A 10 33.59 0.95 -36.14
N SER A 11 32.94 1.96 -35.57
CA SER A 11 33.52 3.29 -35.39
C SER A 11 33.71 3.52 -33.89
N THR A 12 34.95 3.41 -33.47
CA THR A 12 35.45 3.83 -32.16
C THR A 12 35.42 5.34 -32.09
N THR A 13 34.52 5.91 -31.30
CA THR A 13 34.63 7.31 -30.89
C THR A 13 34.97 7.36 -29.39
N GLN A 14 36.10 7.98 -29.12
CA GLN A 14 36.63 8.27 -27.79
C GLN A 14 35.65 9.10 -26.94
N PRO A 15 35.67 8.95 -25.61
CA PRO A 15 34.88 9.80 -24.74
C PRO A 15 35.49 11.20 -24.64
N ALA A 16 34.66 12.19 -24.93
CA ALA A 16 34.98 13.59 -24.75
C ALA A 16 35.10 13.97 -23.29
N ASN A 17 36.14 14.74 -22.98
CA ASN A 17 36.47 15.32 -21.69
C ASN A 17 35.31 16.06 -21.06
N LEU A 18 35.02 15.74 -19.79
CA LEU A 18 34.22 16.56 -18.89
C LEU A 18 34.98 17.84 -18.56
N PRO A 19 34.34 19.01 -18.61
CA PRO A 19 34.92 20.23 -18.06
C PRO A 19 34.80 20.21 -16.52
N THR A 20 35.92 20.51 -15.91
CA THR A 20 36.13 20.72 -14.48
C THR A 20 35.14 21.72 -13.86
N SER A 21 34.62 21.34 -12.71
CA SER A 21 33.88 22.10 -11.73
C SER A 21 34.37 23.54 -11.54
N THR A 22 33.53 24.49 -11.90
CA THR A 22 33.64 25.86 -11.36
C THR A 22 32.68 26.01 -10.19
N ASN A 23 33.26 26.19 -9.00
CA ASN A 23 32.56 26.57 -7.77
C ASN A 23 31.81 27.89 -7.96
N HIS A 24 30.51 27.82 -8.22
CA HIS A 24 29.63 28.97 -8.03
C HIS A 24 29.11 28.95 -6.59
N LYS A 25 29.70 29.81 -5.77
CA LYS A 25 29.23 30.16 -4.45
C LYS A 25 27.88 30.86 -4.60
N VAL A 26 26.79 30.10 -4.45
CA VAL A 26 25.44 30.70 -4.41
C VAL A 26 25.29 31.33 -3.03
N ASN A 27 25.27 32.63 -3.02
CA ASN A 27 25.02 33.44 -1.84
C ASN A 27 23.52 33.33 -1.49
N VAL A 28 23.20 32.46 -0.51
CA VAL A 28 21.83 32.34 0.01
C VAL A 28 21.65 33.49 1.02
N PRO A 29 20.66 34.39 0.84
CA PRO A 29 20.39 35.41 1.83
C PRO A 29 19.90 34.73 3.13
N SER A 30 20.60 35.01 4.21
CA SER A 30 20.23 34.62 5.57
C SER A 30 18.87 35.23 5.94
N ILE A 31 17.87 34.36 6.12
CA ILE A 31 16.59 34.73 6.69
C ILE A 31 16.79 35.04 8.18
N PRO A 32 16.37 36.19 8.69
CA PRO A 32 16.53 36.50 10.11
C PRO A 32 15.66 35.56 10.95
N ALA A 33 16.31 34.82 11.83
CA ALA A 33 15.63 34.07 12.88
C ALA A 33 15.03 35.06 13.88
N ASN A 34 13.77 35.40 13.70
CA ASN A 34 12.96 35.93 14.79
C ASN A 34 11.47 35.75 14.50
N ARG A 35 10.91 34.73 15.15
CA ARG A 35 9.54 34.76 15.67
C ARG A 35 9.33 33.65 16.70
N SER A 36 9.52 34.04 17.96
CA SER A 36 8.73 33.47 19.04
C SER A 36 7.25 33.61 18.66
N SER A 37 6.63 32.57 18.26
CA SER A 37 5.19 32.39 18.35
C SER A 37 4.96 31.04 19.00
N ASN A 38 4.68 31.11 20.31
CA ASN A 38 4.07 30.04 21.08
C ASN A 38 2.78 29.61 20.37
N ASN A 39 2.87 28.69 19.45
CA ASN A 39 1.73 27.93 18.99
C ASN A 39 1.96 26.49 19.43
N SER A 40 1.52 26.23 20.66
CA SER A 40 1.41 24.88 21.22
C SER A 40 0.29 24.12 20.50
N GLN A 41 0.42 23.93 19.19
CA GLN A 41 -0.23 22.82 18.55
C GLN A 41 0.61 21.60 18.90
N MET A 42 0.32 21.04 20.04
CA MET A 42 0.67 19.65 20.34
C MET A 42 -0.01 18.80 19.27
N GLY A 43 0.65 18.60 18.15
CA GLY A 43 0.26 17.60 17.16
C GLY A 43 0.11 16.29 17.91
N ALA A 44 -1.11 15.78 17.95
CA ALA A 44 -1.39 14.50 18.59
C ALA A 44 -0.42 13.46 18.00
N ARG A 45 0.44 12.90 18.82
CA ARG A 45 1.34 11.83 18.38
C ARG A 45 0.48 10.62 18.08
N PRO A 46 0.68 9.93 16.95
CA PRO A 46 -0.04 8.70 16.68
C PRO A 46 0.27 7.68 17.77
N GLU A 47 -0.77 7.12 18.36
CA GLU A 47 -0.69 6.08 19.38
C GLU A 47 -1.05 4.73 18.76
N LEU A 48 -0.29 3.67 19.11
CA LEU A 48 -0.60 2.32 18.68
C LEU A 48 -1.77 1.79 19.52
N VAL A 49 -2.98 1.80 18.96
CA VAL A 49 -4.20 1.33 19.61
C VAL A 49 -4.29 -0.20 19.62
N ASN A 50 -3.91 -0.85 18.54
CA ASN A 50 -3.99 -2.32 18.41
C ASN A 50 -2.96 -2.85 17.41
N LYS A 51 -2.39 -4.02 17.71
CA LYS A 51 -1.53 -4.79 16.80
C LYS A 51 -2.17 -6.15 16.54
N ILE A 52 -2.40 -6.48 15.27
CA ILE A 52 -3.01 -7.73 14.86
C ILE A 52 -1.98 -8.55 14.08
N GLU A 53 -1.66 -9.73 14.57
CA GLU A 53 -0.74 -10.67 13.92
C GLU A 53 -1.50 -11.94 13.54
N ALA A 54 -1.84 -12.08 12.26
CA ALA A 54 -2.59 -13.26 11.81
C ALA A 54 -2.42 -13.60 10.33
N GLN A 55 -1.88 -12.70 9.51
CA GLN A 55 -1.52 -12.99 8.13
C GLN A 55 -0.04 -13.35 8.06
N THR A 56 0.28 -14.40 7.31
CA THR A 56 1.65 -14.94 7.24
C THR A 56 2.46 -14.38 6.08
N GLY A 57 1.83 -13.61 5.21
CA GLY A 57 2.46 -12.92 4.09
C GLY A 57 2.33 -11.40 4.21
N GLU A 58 2.89 -10.71 3.25
CA GLU A 58 2.81 -9.25 3.16
C GLU A 58 1.35 -8.79 3.02
N ILE A 59 0.99 -7.72 3.70
CA ILE A 59 -0.31 -7.09 3.57
C ILE A 59 -0.26 -6.08 2.42
N ASN A 60 -0.95 -6.41 1.34
CA ASN A 60 -0.96 -5.62 0.10
C ASN A 60 -2.14 -4.64 0.00
N GLY A 61 -3.06 -4.70 0.94
CA GLY A 61 -4.17 -3.76 0.98
C GLY A 61 -4.96 -3.83 2.27
N ILE A 62 -5.38 -2.65 2.73
CA ILE A 62 -6.26 -2.48 3.88
C ILE A 62 -7.32 -1.45 3.52
N VAL A 63 -8.58 -1.74 3.85
CA VAL A 63 -9.71 -0.83 3.66
C VAL A 63 -10.58 -0.86 4.91
N GLN A 64 -10.83 0.32 5.47
CA GLN A 64 -11.88 0.49 6.48
C GLN A 64 -13.24 0.49 5.80
N MET A 65 -14.20 -0.24 6.36
CA MET A 65 -15.55 -0.31 5.82
C MET A 65 -16.40 0.84 6.36
N PRO A 66 -16.86 1.79 5.51
CA PRO A 66 -17.67 2.92 5.95
C PRO A 66 -18.96 2.47 6.64
N GLY A 67 -19.28 3.10 7.77
CA GLY A 67 -20.48 2.79 8.55
C GLY A 67 -20.47 1.42 9.25
N LYS A 68 -19.30 0.80 9.35
CA LYS A 68 -19.09 -0.45 10.08
C LYS A 68 -17.74 -0.39 10.80
N ASP A 69 -17.71 -0.91 12.02
CA ASP A 69 -16.49 -1.04 12.79
C ASP A 69 -15.72 -2.28 12.31
N ALA A 70 -15.34 -2.24 11.04
CA ALA A 70 -14.71 -3.36 10.36
C ALA A 70 -13.60 -2.91 9.40
N ILE A 71 -12.58 -3.75 9.28
CA ILE A 71 -11.46 -3.60 8.36
C ILE A 71 -11.39 -4.83 7.46
N LEU A 72 -11.10 -4.60 6.18
CA LEU A 72 -10.71 -5.63 5.22
C LEU A 72 -9.21 -5.58 5.03
N SER A 73 -8.57 -6.72 4.98
CA SER A 73 -7.16 -6.84 4.57
C SER A 73 -6.97 -7.95 3.54
N VAL A 74 -5.99 -7.76 2.66
CA VAL A 74 -5.55 -8.77 1.68
C VAL A 74 -4.05 -8.96 1.78
N SER A 75 -3.59 -10.18 1.54
CA SER A 75 -2.19 -10.56 1.74
C SER A 75 -1.67 -11.47 0.63
N SER A 76 -0.35 -11.48 0.48
CA SER A 76 0.38 -12.43 -0.35
C SER A 76 0.25 -13.89 0.13
N ASP A 77 -0.20 -14.14 1.37
CA ASP A 77 -0.59 -15.46 1.86
C ASP A 77 -1.87 -16.02 1.22
N ARG A 78 -2.39 -15.33 0.21
CA ARG A 78 -3.62 -15.62 -0.53
C ARG A 78 -4.90 -15.45 0.30
N SER A 79 -4.85 -14.83 1.46
CA SER A 79 -6.02 -14.60 2.30
C SER A 79 -6.61 -13.20 2.11
N VAL A 80 -7.95 -13.15 2.16
CA VAL A 80 -8.76 -11.95 2.39
C VAL A 80 -9.40 -12.10 3.76
N ARG A 81 -9.20 -11.13 4.64
CA ARG A 81 -9.71 -11.20 6.00
C ARG A 81 -10.57 -9.99 6.32
N VAL A 82 -11.61 -10.25 7.11
CA VAL A 82 -12.45 -9.21 7.73
C VAL A 82 -12.19 -9.22 9.23
N TRP A 83 -11.90 -8.07 9.76
CA TRP A 83 -11.65 -7.82 11.17
C TRP A 83 -12.77 -6.96 11.71
N LEU A 84 -13.39 -7.36 12.80
CA LEU A 84 -14.45 -6.60 13.46
C LEU A 84 -13.94 -6.01 14.75
N LEU A 85 -14.22 -4.73 14.96
CA LEU A 85 -14.01 -4.07 16.24
C LEU A 85 -14.97 -4.64 17.27
N ARG A 86 -14.47 -5.02 18.42
CA ARG A 86 -15.25 -5.50 19.57
C ARG A 86 -15.42 -4.37 20.59
N ASP A 87 -16.35 -4.56 21.50
CA ASP A 87 -16.61 -3.64 22.60
C ASP A 87 -15.37 -3.39 23.48
N SER A 88 -14.42 -4.33 23.47
CA SER A 88 -13.10 -4.18 24.11
C SER A 88 -12.17 -3.17 23.41
N GLY A 89 -12.56 -2.59 22.28
CA GLY A 89 -11.71 -1.74 21.46
C GLY A 89 -10.68 -2.49 20.60
N GLN A 90 -10.74 -3.82 20.55
CA GLN A 90 -9.82 -4.65 19.78
C GLN A 90 -10.48 -5.21 18.52
N TYR A 91 -9.70 -5.30 17.44
CA TYR A 91 -10.12 -5.97 16.20
C TYR A 91 -9.89 -7.48 16.29
N TRP A 92 -10.94 -8.24 15.98
CA TRP A 92 -10.90 -9.69 15.95
C TRP A 92 -11.16 -10.24 14.56
N PRO A 93 -10.50 -11.34 14.16
CA PRO A 93 -10.77 -11.99 12.88
C PRO A 93 -12.20 -12.54 12.87
N SER A 94 -12.96 -12.13 11.87
CA SER A 94 -14.34 -12.57 11.67
C SER A 94 -14.47 -13.52 10.49
N ILE A 95 -13.85 -13.17 9.38
CA ILE A 95 -13.92 -13.92 8.14
C ILE A 95 -12.49 -14.10 7.60
N CYS A 96 -12.18 -15.31 7.16
CA CYS A 96 -11.00 -15.59 6.38
C CYS A 96 -11.41 -16.35 5.13
N HIS A 97 -11.03 -15.84 3.98
CA HIS A 97 -11.26 -16.50 2.70
C HIS A 97 -9.95 -16.61 1.94
N TYR A 98 -9.64 -17.81 1.44
CA TYR A 98 -8.47 -18.04 0.62
C TYR A 98 -8.80 -17.88 -0.87
N MET A 99 -7.88 -17.24 -1.57
CA MET A 99 -7.97 -16.93 -2.99
C MET A 99 -7.12 -17.92 -3.80
N GLY A 100 -7.35 -17.98 -5.10
CA GLY A 100 -6.59 -18.83 -6.03
C GLY A 100 -5.17 -18.32 -6.34
N GLY A 101 -4.78 -17.16 -5.85
CA GLY A 101 -3.46 -16.54 -6.02
C GLY A 101 -3.19 -15.54 -4.91
N ALA A 102 -1.97 -15.00 -4.84
CA ALA A 102 -1.63 -13.95 -3.90
C ALA A 102 -2.42 -12.67 -4.21
N ALA A 103 -3.00 -12.07 -3.19
CA ALA A 103 -3.78 -10.85 -3.36
C ALA A 103 -2.83 -9.64 -3.44
N THR A 104 -2.92 -8.87 -4.52
CA THR A 104 -2.03 -7.73 -4.82
C THR A 104 -2.72 -6.38 -4.72
N ALA A 105 -4.04 -6.34 -4.82
CA ALA A 105 -4.83 -5.12 -4.76
C ALA A 105 -6.19 -5.37 -4.11
N LEU A 106 -6.73 -4.35 -3.46
CA LEU A 106 -8.02 -4.39 -2.78
C LEU A 106 -8.81 -3.11 -3.05
N HIS A 107 -10.07 -3.26 -3.41
CA HIS A 107 -11.03 -2.16 -3.45
C HIS A 107 -12.37 -2.61 -2.86
N TYR A 108 -13.00 -1.77 -2.05
CA TYR A 108 -14.31 -2.00 -1.48
C TYR A 108 -15.32 -0.96 -1.99
N ASN A 109 -16.33 -1.44 -2.72
CA ASN A 109 -17.46 -0.61 -3.11
C ASN A 109 -18.54 -0.69 -2.02
N HIS A 110 -18.64 0.39 -1.25
CA HIS A 110 -19.57 0.48 -0.12
C HIS A 110 -21.04 0.43 -0.56
N GLN A 111 -21.40 1.10 -1.66
CA GLN A 111 -22.78 1.19 -2.13
C GLN A 111 -23.34 -0.19 -2.52
N HIS A 112 -22.54 -0.99 -3.21
CA HIS A 112 -22.93 -2.31 -3.70
C HIS A 112 -22.43 -3.45 -2.82
N ARG A 113 -21.68 -3.15 -1.74
CA ARG A 113 -21.09 -4.12 -0.82
C ARG A 113 -20.23 -5.18 -1.52
N LYS A 114 -19.53 -4.75 -2.56
CA LYS A 114 -18.65 -5.61 -3.35
C LYS A 114 -17.21 -5.36 -2.99
N VAL A 115 -16.47 -6.45 -2.82
CA VAL A 115 -15.02 -6.45 -2.67
C VAL A 115 -14.41 -6.91 -3.98
N PHE A 116 -13.48 -6.14 -4.49
CA PHE A 116 -12.67 -6.44 -5.67
C PHE A 116 -11.26 -6.72 -5.21
N VAL A 117 -10.72 -7.86 -5.58
CA VAL A 117 -9.37 -8.29 -5.22
C VAL A 117 -8.61 -8.63 -6.49
N GLY A 118 -7.52 -7.93 -6.75
CA GLY A 118 -6.56 -8.28 -7.80
C GLY A 118 -5.62 -9.36 -7.30
N LEU A 119 -5.32 -10.33 -8.16
CA LEU A 119 -4.42 -11.44 -7.86
C LEU A 119 -3.15 -11.38 -8.73
N ASP A 120 -2.08 -11.97 -8.26
CA ASP A 120 -0.78 -12.04 -8.92
C ASP A 120 -0.81 -12.78 -10.28
N ASN A 121 -1.80 -13.62 -10.48
CA ASN A 121 -2.03 -14.35 -11.75
C ASN A 121 -2.88 -13.55 -12.77
N GLY A 122 -3.11 -12.26 -12.55
CA GLY A 122 -3.89 -11.38 -13.42
C GLY A 122 -5.40 -11.48 -13.28
N MET A 123 -5.92 -12.35 -12.38
CA MET A 123 -7.36 -12.45 -12.15
C MET A 123 -7.87 -11.35 -11.21
N ILE A 124 -9.11 -10.93 -11.42
CA ILE A 124 -9.85 -10.07 -10.50
C ILE A 124 -11.00 -10.90 -9.91
N SER A 125 -10.98 -11.06 -8.59
CA SER A 125 -12.07 -11.72 -7.86
C SER A 125 -13.03 -10.68 -7.31
N VAL A 126 -14.33 -10.91 -7.53
CA VAL A 126 -15.40 -10.05 -7.02
C VAL A 126 -16.23 -10.83 -6.00
N ARG A 127 -16.39 -10.28 -4.81
CA ARG A 127 -17.12 -10.92 -3.72
C ARG A 127 -18.17 -9.99 -3.13
N PHE A 128 -19.30 -10.56 -2.74
CA PHE A 128 -20.31 -9.86 -1.96
C PHE A 128 -20.10 -10.08 -0.47
N LEU A 129 -20.12 -9.00 0.31
CA LEU A 129 -20.19 -9.08 1.76
C LEU A 129 -21.64 -8.99 2.21
N LYS A 130 -22.20 -10.12 2.61
CA LYS A 130 -23.58 -10.19 3.13
C LYS A 130 -23.64 -9.62 4.55
N ASP A 131 -24.68 -8.83 4.86
CA ASP A 131 -24.88 -8.27 6.21
C ASP A 131 -25.12 -9.33 7.29
N SER A 132 -25.59 -10.51 6.89
CA SER A 132 -25.77 -11.62 7.81
C SER A 132 -24.47 -12.03 8.54
N LEU A 133 -23.31 -11.85 7.86
CA LEU A 133 -22.00 -12.13 8.46
C LEU A 133 -21.66 -11.17 9.60
N PHE A 134 -22.16 -9.91 9.52
CA PHE A 134 -21.94 -8.93 10.58
C PHE A 134 -22.97 -9.05 11.71
N ARG A 135 -24.19 -9.52 11.43
CA ARG A 135 -25.25 -9.68 12.43
C ARG A 135 -25.07 -10.90 13.35
N SER A 136 -24.40 -11.94 12.86
CA SER A 136 -24.19 -13.16 13.66
C SER A 136 -23.19 -12.98 14.80
N ILE A 137 -22.39 -11.93 14.77
CA ILE A 137 -21.28 -11.72 15.70
C ILE A 137 -21.62 -10.66 16.74
N CYS A 138 -22.59 -9.77 16.46
CA CYS A 138 -23.06 -8.73 17.37
C CYS A 138 -24.20 -9.18 18.30
N LYS A 139 -24.55 -10.47 18.33
CA LYS A 139 -25.50 -11.02 19.30
C LYS A 139 -24.75 -11.77 20.39
N LYS A 140 -24.32 -11.00 21.38
CA LYS A 140 -24.21 -11.43 22.78
C LYS A 140 -24.39 -10.22 23.66
#